data_bfe53725294df962dc5e3de1ede97e6e
#
_entry.id   bfe53725294df962dc5e3de1ede97e6e
#
_cell.length_a   1.000
_cell.length_b   1.000
_cell.length_c   1.000
_cell.angle_alpha   90.00
_cell.angle_beta   90.00
_cell.angle_gamma   90.00
#
_symmetry.space_group_name_H-M   'P 1'
#
loop_
_entity.id
_entity.type
_entity.pdbx_description
1 polymer ?
#
loop_
_entity_poly.entity_id
_entity_poly.type
_entity_poly.pdbx_seq_one_letter_code
_entity_poly.pdbx_strand_id
1 'polypeptide(L)'
;MEKRYSGRRRRHLRWLWLLMIPAGYTLWRFGPQRSYTARQLGLTDLQSPNDADGDGVDDWTDVVLGARAYIATDPHYQSKYYAGGYPDDGLGVCTDVIWQALQAAGYDLKALVDADIAACPEAYPHITTPDSNIDFRRVNTLDTFFRRHAQVLTCDLSDGQQWQPGDIVVFGDRVHIGLCSDRRNRQGIPFLIHHGNPIDEAVERNDIPRMTVTGHFRWLG
;
A
#
# COMPACT_ATOMS: atom_id res chain seq x y z
N MET A 1 -61.71 30.63 22.05
CA MET A 1 -60.75 29.69 22.71
C MET A 1 -59.90 29.04 21.61
N GLU A 2 -58.77 29.64 21.27
CA GLU A 2 -57.93 29.19 20.19
C GLU A 2 -56.68 28.49 20.79
N LYS A 3 -56.52 27.18 20.51
CA LYS A 3 -55.39 26.40 21.01
C LYS A 3 -54.16 26.63 20.11
N ARG A 4 -53.18 27.34 20.62
CA ARG A 4 -51.83 27.43 20.04
C ARG A 4 -51.13 26.05 20.11
N TYR A 5 -50.94 25.40 18.97
CA TYR A 5 -50.08 24.23 18.86
C TYR A 5 -48.62 24.66 18.71
N SER A 6 -47.77 24.25 19.66
CA SER A 6 -46.39 24.66 19.81
C SER A 6 -45.48 24.05 18.75
N GLY A 7 -44.69 24.88 18.07
CA GLY A 7 -43.72 24.53 17.04
C GLY A 7 -42.41 23.89 17.58
N ARG A 8 -42.49 22.99 18.57
CA ARG A 8 -41.28 22.41 19.22
C ARG A 8 -40.70 21.15 18.53
N ARG A 9 -41.44 20.52 17.58
CA ARG A 9 -41.02 19.25 16.94
C ARG A 9 -40.04 19.41 15.76
N ARG A 10 -39.87 20.59 15.15
CA ARG A 10 -39.02 20.76 13.97
C ARG A 10 -37.54 21.04 14.29
N ARG A 11 -37.18 21.41 15.51
CA ARG A 11 -35.80 21.75 15.88
C ARG A 11 -34.93 20.50 16.13
N HIS A 12 -35.49 19.41 16.66
CA HIS A 12 -34.76 18.18 16.95
C HIS A 12 -34.33 17.40 15.68
N LEU A 13 -35.10 17.54 14.58
CA LEU A 13 -34.80 16.85 13.34
C LEU A 13 -33.59 17.42 12.59
N ARG A 14 -33.31 18.73 12.77
CA ARG A 14 -32.16 19.40 12.12
C ARG A 14 -30.80 19.00 12.74
N TRP A 15 -30.77 18.64 14.02
CA TRP A 15 -29.57 18.20 14.72
C TRP A 15 -29.20 16.75 14.39
N LEU A 16 -30.19 15.91 14.09
CA LEU A 16 -29.95 14.53 13.63
C LEU A 16 -29.20 14.46 12.31
N TRP A 17 -29.44 15.39 11.39
CA TRP A 17 -28.72 15.45 10.11
C TRP A 17 -27.26 15.86 10.29
N LEU A 18 -26.94 16.71 11.25
CA LEU A 18 -25.55 17.13 11.55
C LEU A 18 -24.72 16.01 12.17
N LEU A 19 -25.34 15.07 12.84
CA LEU A 19 -24.67 13.87 13.38
C LEU A 19 -24.60 12.71 12.37
N MET A 20 -25.50 12.66 11.39
CA MET A 20 -25.50 11.63 10.34
C MET A 20 -24.37 11.79 9.33
N ILE A 21 -23.93 13.04 9.06
CA ILE A 21 -22.84 13.30 8.11
C ILE A 21 -21.50 12.72 8.61
N PRO A 22 -21.05 13.00 9.87
CA PRO A 22 -19.81 12.39 10.36
C PRO A 22 -19.92 10.86 10.54
N ALA A 23 -21.10 10.34 10.96
CA ALA A 23 -21.32 8.90 11.07
C ALA A 23 -21.32 8.21 9.69
N GLY A 24 -21.91 8.82 8.68
CA GLY A 24 -21.86 8.35 7.30
C GLY A 24 -20.45 8.37 6.71
N TYR A 25 -19.70 9.43 7.01
CA TYR A 25 -18.30 9.54 6.58
C TYR A 25 -17.41 8.47 7.24
N THR A 26 -17.56 8.25 8.55
CA THR A 26 -16.80 7.22 9.27
C THR A 26 -17.15 5.81 8.78
N LEU A 27 -18.41 5.49 8.57
CA LEU A 27 -18.82 4.20 7.99
C LEU A 27 -18.31 4.02 6.56
N TRP A 28 -18.32 5.08 5.75
CA TRP A 28 -17.76 5.04 4.39
C TRP A 28 -16.25 4.92 4.38
N ARG A 29 -15.55 5.57 5.32
CA ARG A 29 -14.08 5.60 5.39
C ARG A 29 -13.49 4.37 6.09
N PHE A 30 -14.15 3.87 7.15
CA PHE A 30 -13.64 2.82 8.03
C PHE A 30 -14.55 1.58 8.10
N GLY A 31 -15.70 1.60 7.43
CA GLY A 31 -16.58 0.44 7.36
C GLY A 31 -16.01 -0.71 6.53
N PRO A 32 -16.51 -1.94 6.73
CA PRO A 32 -16.07 -3.10 5.95
C PRO A 32 -16.30 -2.86 4.46
N GLN A 33 -15.23 -2.92 3.68
CA GLN A 33 -15.28 -2.73 2.23
C GLN A 33 -15.52 -4.08 1.55
N ARG A 34 -16.52 -4.14 0.67
CA ARG A 34 -16.78 -5.34 -0.11
C ARG A 34 -15.66 -5.57 -1.10
N SER A 35 -15.07 -6.74 -1.04
CA SER A 35 -14.02 -7.19 -1.96
C SER A 35 -14.49 -8.37 -2.81
N TYR A 36 -13.81 -8.55 -3.93
CA TYR A 36 -14.02 -9.60 -4.91
C TYR A 36 -12.67 -10.26 -5.22
N THR A 37 -12.69 -11.52 -5.59
CA THR A 37 -11.54 -12.18 -6.22
C THR A 37 -11.51 -11.87 -7.72
N ALA A 38 -10.35 -12.03 -8.37
CA ALA A 38 -10.25 -11.92 -9.83
C ALA A 38 -11.27 -12.83 -10.53
N ARG A 39 -11.38 -14.09 -10.11
CA ARG A 39 -12.33 -15.06 -10.65
C ARG A 39 -13.80 -14.58 -10.62
N GLN A 40 -14.23 -13.90 -9.53
CA GLN A 40 -15.60 -13.37 -9.42
C GLN A 40 -15.87 -12.22 -10.40
N LEU A 41 -14.81 -11.58 -10.90
CA LEU A 41 -14.87 -10.47 -11.84
C LEU A 41 -14.55 -10.89 -13.29
N GLY A 42 -14.29 -12.19 -13.54
CA GLY A 42 -13.86 -12.67 -14.84
C GLY A 42 -12.43 -12.27 -15.22
N LEU A 43 -11.62 -11.90 -14.22
CA LEU A 43 -10.19 -11.59 -14.37
C LEU A 43 -9.35 -12.81 -14.01
N THR A 44 -8.07 -12.76 -14.39
CA THR A 44 -7.08 -13.80 -14.06
C THR A 44 -5.96 -13.16 -13.21
N ASP A 45 -5.70 -13.73 -12.04
CA ASP A 45 -4.47 -13.43 -11.30
C ASP A 45 -3.33 -14.22 -11.94
N LEU A 46 -2.25 -13.51 -12.26
CA LEU A 46 -1.02 -14.12 -12.76
C LEU A 46 -0.22 -14.68 -11.57
N GLN A 47 0.62 -15.66 -11.86
CA GLN A 47 1.58 -16.23 -10.91
C GLN A 47 2.99 -15.85 -11.34
N SER A 48 3.88 -15.66 -10.38
CA SER A 48 5.31 -15.48 -10.67
C SER A 48 5.88 -16.75 -11.30
N PRO A 49 6.74 -16.64 -12.31
CA PRO A 49 7.50 -17.80 -12.79
C PRO A 49 8.62 -18.21 -11.82
N ASN A 50 8.87 -17.42 -10.77
CA ASN A 50 9.93 -17.62 -9.81
C ASN A 50 9.38 -18.05 -8.44
N ASP A 51 10.21 -18.75 -7.70
CA ASP A 51 10.07 -19.21 -6.32
C ASP A 51 11.49 -19.09 -5.72
N ALA A 52 11.84 -17.88 -5.27
CA ALA A 52 13.23 -17.53 -4.96
C ALA A 52 13.71 -18.11 -3.63
N ASP A 53 12.81 -18.37 -2.69
CA ASP A 53 13.14 -19.03 -1.41
C ASP A 53 12.99 -20.56 -1.47
N GLY A 54 12.36 -21.11 -2.53
CA GLY A 54 12.25 -22.53 -2.81
C GLY A 54 11.24 -23.27 -1.93
N ASP A 55 10.24 -22.58 -1.40
CA ASP A 55 9.24 -23.16 -0.49
C ASP A 55 8.03 -23.80 -1.23
N GLY A 56 7.91 -23.61 -2.56
CA GLY A 56 6.86 -24.12 -3.42
C GLY A 56 5.69 -23.17 -3.63
N VAL A 57 5.78 -21.94 -3.13
CA VAL A 57 4.86 -20.83 -3.39
C VAL A 57 5.53 -19.87 -4.37
N ASP A 58 4.78 -19.23 -5.23
CA ASP A 58 5.33 -18.25 -6.17
C ASP A 58 5.59 -16.89 -5.49
N ASP A 59 6.64 -16.19 -5.93
CA ASP A 59 7.11 -14.94 -5.31
C ASP A 59 6.02 -13.89 -5.10
N TRP A 60 5.08 -13.74 -6.06
CA TRP A 60 4.04 -12.70 -5.93
C TRP A 60 3.01 -13.05 -4.87
N THR A 61 2.74 -14.34 -4.69
CA THR A 61 1.91 -14.85 -3.59
C THR A 61 2.61 -14.59 -2.26
N ASP A 62 3.93 -14.89 -2.15
CA ASP A 62 4.70 -14.64 -0.93
C ASP A 62 4.80 -13.16 -0.58
N VAL A 63 4.99 -12.30 -1.58
CA VAL A 63 4.96 -10.84 -1.38
C VAL A 63 3.63 -10.37 -0.76
N VAL A 64 2.49 -10.88 -1.25
CA VAL A 64 1.17 -10.55 -0.69
C VAL A 64 1.02 -11.09 0.73
N LEU A 65 1.45 -12.34 0.98
CA LEU A 65 1.38 -12.98 2.29
C LEU A 65 2.30 -12.28 3.30
N GLY A 66 3.53 -11.94 2.91
CA GLY A 66 4.47 -11.19 3.73
C GLY A 66 3.98 -9.80 4.10
N ALA A 67 3.39 -9.06 3.13
CA ALA A 67 2.77 -7.78 3.41
C ALA A 67 1.61 -7.89 4.40
N ARG A 68 0.77 -8.92 4.29
CA ARG A 68 -0.31 -9.21 5.25
C ARG A 68 0.22 -9.60 6.62
N ALA A 69 1.28 -10.39 6.68
CA ALA A 69 1.93 -10.73 7.94
C ALA A 69 2.44 -9.48 8.66
N TYR A 70 3.07 -8.55 7.93
CA TYR A 70 3.50 -7.28 8.49
C TYR A 70 2.34 -6.45 9.05
N ILE A 71 1.28 -6.19 8.29
CA ILE A 71 0.16 -5.38 8.78
C ILE A 71 -0.59 -6.05 9.94
N ALA A 72 -0.56 -7.39 10.04
CA ALA A 72 -1.14 -8.14 11.15
C ALA A 72 -0.39 -7.96 12.47
N THR A 73 0.84 -7.45 12.46
CA THR A 73 1.57 -7.07 13.68
C THR A 73 1.09 -5.75 14.28
N ASP A 74 0.18 -5.04 13.61
CA ASP A 74 -0.39 -3.75 14.01
C ASP A 74 0.68 -2.70 14.37
N PRO A 75 1.64 -2.43 13.48
CA PRO A 75 2.73 -1.50 13.75
C PRO A 75 2.23 -0.06 13.78
N HIS A 76 2.76 0.76 14.70
CA HIS A 76 2.44 2.19 14.75
C HIS A 76 3.22 2.98 13.70
N TYR A 77 2.55 3.92 13.03
CA TYR A 77 3.18 4.76 12.02
C TYR A 77 4.12 5.80 12.65
N GLN A 78 5.42 5.57 12.54
CA GLN A 78 6.43 6.52 12.97
C GLN A 78 7.73 6.33 12.19
N SER A 79 8.21 7.42 11.58
CA SER A 79 9.54 7.43 10.95
C SER A 79 10.62 7.56 12.02
N LYS A 80 11.56 6.61 12.01
CA LYS A 80 12.70 6.57 12.94
C LYS A 80 13.91 5.97 12.23
N TYR A 81 15.10 6.44 12.60
CA TYR A 81 16.36 5.85 12.14
C TYR A 81 16.73 4.64 13.01
N TYR A 82 17.16 3.57 12.37
CA TYR A 82 17.59 2.33 13.02
C TYR A 82 19.01 1.97 12.57
N ALA A 83 19.92 1.76 13.51
CA ALA A 83 21.21 1.15 13.23
C ALA A 83 20.97 -0.28 12.74
N GLY A 84 21.49 -0.62 11.55
CA GLY A 84 21.17 -1.87 10.86
C GLY A 84 20.01 -1.77 9.88
N GLY A 85 19.19 -0.72 9.96
CA GLY A 85 18.14 -0.38 8.99
C GLY A 85 16.75 -0.91 9.30
N TYR A 86 16.61 -1.93 10.13
CA TYR A 86 15.34 -2.63 10.37
C TYR A 86 14.68 -2.20 11.69
N PRO A 87 13.39 -1.77 11.66
CA PRO A 87 12.61 -1.55 12.88
C PRO A 87 12.42 -2.85 13.69
N ASP A 88 12.57 -2.75 15.01
CA ASP A 88 12.42 -3.85 15.97
C ASP A 88 11.53 -3.51 17.17
N ASP A 89 10.88 -2.34 17.13
CA ASP A 89 10.16 -1.75 18.26
C ASP A 89 8.64 -1.54 18.02
N GLY A 90 8.09 -2.21 17.00
CA GLY A 90 6.68 -2.09 16.65
C GLY A 90 6.31 -0.78 15.93
N LEU A 91 7.32 -0.01 15.49
CA LEU A 91 7.14 1.17 14.67
C LEU A 91 7.44 0.86 13.21
N GLY A 92 6.87 1.65 12.29
CA GLY A 92 7.15 1.48 10.87
C GLY A 92 6.57 2.58 10.00
N VAL A 93 6.85 2.49 8.70
CA VAL A 93 6.34 3.40 7.67
C VAL A 93 5.96 2.63 6.41
N CYS A 94 5.46 3.31 5.38
CA CYS A 94 4.99 2.67 4.15
C CYS A 94 6.03 1.77 3.46
N THR A 95 7.30 2.12 3.50
CA THR A 95 8.38 1.33 2.90
C THR A 95 8.69 0.04 3.67
N ASP A 96 8.30 -0.04 4.95
CA ASP A 96 8.52 -1.26 5.74
C ASP A 96 7.60 -2.41 5.31
N VAL A 97 6.43 -2.11 4.73
CA VAL A 97 5.59 -3.11 4.04
C VAL A 97 6.35 -3.75 2.88
N ILE A 98 7.09 -2.94 2.10
CA ILE A 98 7.74 -3.38 0.87
C ILE A 98 8.90 -4.32 1.16
N TRP A 99 9.83 -3.92 2.06
CA TRP A 99 10.99 -4.78 2.31
C TRP A 99 10.60 -6.07 3.04
N GLN A 100 9.61 -6.05 3.94
CA GLN A 100 9.15 -7.26 4.61
C GLN A 100 8.41 -8.21 3.66
N ALA A 101 7.62 -7.65 2.74
CA ALA A 101 6.97 -8.43 1.71
C ALA A 101 7.97 -9.12 0.77
N LEU A 102 8.98 -8.38 0.30
CA LEU A 102 10.03 -8.96 -0.55
C LEU A 102 10.93 -9.95 0.22
N GLN A 103 11.18 -9.71 1.52
CA GLN A 103 11.92 -10.64 2.36
C GLN A 103 11.17 -11.97 2.52
N ALA A 104 9.82 -11.97 2.60
CA ALA A 104 9.02 -13.18 2.65
C ALA A 104 9.13 -14.01 1.37
N ALA A 105 9.41 -13.37 0.22
CA ALA A 105 9.67 -14.02 -1.06
C ALA A 105 11.18 -14.28 -1.30
N GLY A 106 12.03 -14.22 -0.26
CA GLY A 106 13.46 -14.55 -0.35
C GLY A 106 14.38 -13.42 -0.84
N TYR A 107 13.89 -12.18 -1.00
CA TYR A 107 14.71 -11.06 -1.50
C TYR A 107 15.18 -10.13 -0.38
N ASP A 108 16.48 -9.85 -0.33
CA ASP A 108 17.07 -8.80 0.54
C ASP A 108 17.02 -7.44 -0.19
N LEU A 109 15.90 -6.72 -0.06
CA LEU A 109 15.72 -5.42 -0.71
C LEU A 109 16.80 -4.41 -0.29
N LYS A 110 17.25 -4.45 0.97
CA LYS A 110 18.32 -3.56 1.46
C LYS A 110 19.62 -3.79 0.69
N ALA A 111 20.06 -5.04 0.59
CA ALA A 111 21.28 -5.39 -0.14
C ALA A 111 21.17 -5.05 -1.63
N LEU A 112 20.01 -5.28 -2.26
CA LEU A 112 19.76 -4.96 -3.67
C LEU A 112 19.83 -3.46 -3.93
N VAL A 113 19.20 -2.63 -3.08
CA VAL A 113 19.23 -1.17 -3.20
C VAL A 113 20.63 -0.62 -2.95
N ASP A 114 21.34 -1.10 -1.92
CA ASP A 114 22.71 -0.68 -1.62
C ASP A 114 23.66 -0.98 -2.78
N ALA A 115 23.54 -2.15 -3.40
CA ALA A 115 24.33 -2.54 -4.55
C ALA A 115 24.06 -1.66 -5.79
N ASP A 116 22.78 -1.31 -6.05
CA ASP A 116 22.43 -0.45 -7.19
C ASP A 116 22.88 1.00 -6.98
N ILE A 117 22.76 1.55 -5.77
CA ILE A 117 23.28 2.89 -5.44
C ILE A 117 24.81 2.93 -5.62
N ALA A 118 25.52 1.89 -5.19
CA ALA A 118 26.98 1.82 -5.35
C ALA A 118 27.40 1.69 -6.82
N ALA A 119 26.65 0.93 -7.62
CA ALA A 119 26.94 0.72 -9.04
C ALA A 119 26.58 1.92 -9.93
N CYS A 120 25.51 2.65 -9.61
CA CYS A 120 24.93 3.74 -10.42
C CYS A 120 24.52 4.94 -9.55
N PRO A 121 25.44 5.61 -8.82
CA PRO A 121 25.08 6.71 -7.92
C PRO A 121 24.41 7.89 -8.62
N GLU A 122 24.71 8.08 -9.92
CA GLU A 122 24.08 9.14 -10.75
C GLU A 122 22.58 8.93 -10.97
N ALA A 123 22.06 7.73 -10.82
CA ALA A 123 20.62 7.44 -10.85
C ALA A 123 19.90 7.96 -9.61
N TYR A 124 20.62 8.24 -8.54
CA TYR A 124 20.11 8.64 -7.23
C TYR A 124 20.55 10.05 -6.82
N PRO A 125 20.25 11.11 -7.62
CA PRO A 125 20.77 12.47 -7.38
C PRO A 125 20.28 13.10 -6.05
N HIS A 126 19.29 12.50 -5.41
CA HIS A 126 18.78 12.90 -4.10
C HIS A 126 19.59 12.30 -2.93
N ILE A 127 20.52 11.37 -3.21
CA ILE A 127 21.41 10.77 -2.21
C ILE A 127 22.78 11.43 -2.33
N THR A 128 23.11 12.29 -1.37
CA THR A 128 24.43 12.96 -1.33
C THR A 128 25.48 12.09 -0.65
N THR A 129 25.07 11.30 0.32
CA THR A 129 25.91 10.34 1.05
C THR A 129 25.07 9.07 1.25
N PRO A 130 25.43 7.95 0.63
CA PRO A 130 24.72 6.68 0.81
C PRO A 130 24.71 6.25 2.28
N ASP A 131 23.56 5.81 2.74
CA ASP A 131 23.36 5.26 4.08
C ASP A 131 22.46 4.03 4.00
N SER A 132 23.07 2.86 4.04
CA SER A 132 22.39 1.57 3.92
C SER A 132 21.31 1.33 4.99
N ASN A 133 21.34 2.07 6.11
CA ASN A 133 20.35 1.94 7.17
C ASN A 133 19.02 2.64 6.85
N ILE A 134 18.99 3.55 5.84
CA ILE A 134 17.78 4.33 5.58
C ILE A 134 17.43 4.41 4.09
N ASP A 135 18.38 4.23 3.16
CA ASP A 135 18.12 4.47 1.73
C ASP A 135 17.04 3.53 1.16
N PHE A 136 17.03 2.25 1.53
CA PHE A 136 16.01 1.29 1.13
C PHE A 136 14.63 1.55 1.80
N ARG A 137 14.55 2.47 2.75
CA ARG A 137 13.32 2.90 3.45
C ARG A 137 12.85 4.28 3.01
N ARG A 138 13.30 4.77 1.85
CA ARG A 138 12.88 6.04 1.24
C ARG A 138 12.10 5.78 -0.04
N VAL A 139 10.90 6.33 -0.18
CA VAL A 139 10.04 6.10 -1.35
C VAL A 139 10.69 6.55 -2.65
N ASN A 140 11.39 7.70 -2.66
CA ASN A 140 12.09 8.18 -3.84
C ASN A 140 13.24 7.28 -4.28
N THR A 141 13.94 6.66 -3.33
CA THR A 141 14.99 5.65 -3.62
C THR A 141 14.36 4.39 -4.19
N LEU A 142 13.30 3.87 -3.57
CA LEU A 142 12.60 2.68 -4.05
C LEU A 142 11.94 2.90 -5.42
N ASP A 143 11.33 4.07 -5.68
CA ASP A 143 10.80 4.39 -7.01
C ASP A 143 11.91 4.35 -8.07
N THR A 144 13.09 4.91 -7.78
CA THR A 144 14.24 4.85 -8.68
C THR A 144 14.71 3.41 -8.88
N PHE A 145 14.85 2.65 -7.81
CA PHE A 145 15.27 1.25 -7.85
C PHE A 145 14.29 0.40 -8.70
N PHE A 146 12.99 0.46 -8.44
CA PHE A 146 12.01 -0.35 -9.18
C PHE A 146 11.88 0.08 -10.64
N ARG A 147 12.06 1.36 -10.99
CA ARG A 147 12.14 1.79 -12.40
C ARG A 147 13.30 1.17 -13.16
N ARG A 148 14.37 0.82 -12.48
CA ARG A 148 15.59 0.26 -13.07
C ARG A 148 15.56 -1.27 -13.15
N HIS A 149 14.92 -1.92 -12.18
CA HIS A 149 15.05 -3.37 -11.96
C HIS A 149 13.72 -4.14 -12.08
N ALA A 150 12.58 -3.48 -12.04
CA ALA A 150 11.28 -4.11 -12.20
C ALA A 150 10.63 -3.81 -13.54
N GLN A 151 9.63 -4.58 -13.91
CA GLN A 151 8.78 -4.24 -15.06
C GLN A 151 7.95 -3.00 -14.73
N VAL A 152 8.11 -1.94 -15.51
CA VAL A 152 7.30 -0.72 -15.39
C VAL A 152 5.98 -0.93 -16.11
N LEU A 153 4.88 -0.70 -15.41
CA LEU A 153 3.52 -0.94 -15.88
C LEU A 153 2.74 0.37 -16.03
N THR A 154 1.53 0.28 -16.60
CA THR A 154 0.62 1.42 -16.73
C THR A 154 0.09 1.86 -15.36
N CYS A 155 -0.04 3.19 -15.18
CA CYS A 155 -0.75 3.78 -14.04
C CYS A 155 -2.25 4.00 -14.32
N ASP A 156 -2.76 3.59 -15.49
CA ASP A 156 -4.17 3.69 -15.84
C ASP A 156 -4.99 2.62 -15.09
N LEU A 157 -6.02 3.05 -14.40
CA LEU A 157 -6.93 2.19 -13.63
C LEU A 157 -8.12 1.67 -14.45
N SER A 158 -8.19 1.98 -15.75
CA SER A 158 -9.33 1.59 -16.60
C SER A 158 -9.38 0.09 -16.91
N ASP A 159 -8.23 -0.61 -16.85
CA ASP A 159 -8.13 -2.04 -17.08
C ASP A 159 -7.57 -2.77 -15.85
N GLY A 160 -8.47 -3.34 -15.05
CA GLY A 160 -8.11 -4.08 -13.83
C GLY A 160 -7.24 -5.32 -14.07
N GLN A 161 -7.19 -5.85 -15.31
CA GLN A 161 -6.34 -7.01 -15.64
C GLN A 161 -4.85 -6.65 -15.64
N GLN A 162 -4.48 -5.39 -15.86
CA GLN A 162 -3.09 -4.91 -15.82
C GLN A 162 -2.51 -4.88 -14.40
N TRP A 163 -3.40 -4.86 -13.38
CA TRP A 163 -3.06 -4.75 -11.98
C TRP A 163 -3.09 -6.13 -11.32
N GLN A 164 -1.94 -6.61 -10.87
CA GLN A 164 -1.82 -7.95 -10.35
C GLN A 164 -1.45 -7.96 -8.86
N PRO A 165 -1.80 -9.04 -8.11
CA PRO A 165 -1.32 -9.22 -6.75
C PRO A 165 0.22 -9.16 -6.68
N GLY A 166 0.76 -8.49 -5.66
CA GLY A 166 2.21 -8.32 -5.50
C GLY A 166 2.81 -7.15 -6.29
N ASP A 167 2.05 -6.50 -7.20
CA ASP A 167 2.52 -5.29 -7.87
C ASP A 167 2.78 -4.17 -6.85
N ILE A 168 3.87 -3.44 -7.04
CA ILE A 168 4.32 -2.34 -6.19
C ILE A 168 3.78 -1.04 -6.77
N VAL A 169 3.20 -0.18 -5.94
CA VAL A 169 2.54 1.06 -6.37
C VAL A 169 3.10 2.26 -5.62
N VAL A 170 3.53 3.29 -6.35
CA VAL A 170 4.01 4.57 -5.82
C VAL A 170 2.98 5.66 -6.09
N PHE A 171 2.80 6.56 -5.13
CA PHE A 171 1.78 7.58 -5.16
C PHE A 171 2.33 9.00 -4.96
N GLY A 172 1.63 9.98 -5.58
CA GLY A 172 1.94 11.39 -5.47
C GLY A 172 3.33 11.72 -6.03
N ASP A 173 4.01 12.69 -5.44
CA ASP A 173 5.40 12.98 -5.78
C ASP A 173 6.34 12.10 -4.93
N ARG A 174 6.23 10.77 -5.10
CA ARG A 174 7.04 9.76 -4.37
C ARG A 174 6.93 9.89 -2.85
N VAL A 175 5.70 10.16 -2.37
CA VAL A 175 5.45 10.39 -0.93
C VAL A 175 4.89 9.16 -0.24
N HIS A 176 4.40 8.16 -1.01
CA HIS A 176 3.82 6.95 -0.46
C HIS A 176 4.02 5.76 -1.40
N ILE A 177 4.06 4.55 -0.82
CA ILE A 177 4.24 3.28 -1.52
C ILE A 177 3.42 2.18 -0.83
N GLY A 178 3.00 1.19 -1.60
CA GLY A 178 2.28 0.02 -1.11
C GLY A 178 2.25 -1.10 -2.13
N LEU A 179 1.52 -2.16 -1.83
CA LEU A 179 1.43 -3.38 -2.64
C LEU A 179 -0.02 -3.67 -3.04
N CYS A 180 -0.20 -4.15 -4.25
CA CYS A 180 -1.47 -4.67 -4.73
C CYS A 180 -1.82 -6.00 -4.05
N SER A 181 -3.03 -6.07 -3.52
CA SER A 181 -3.63 -7.27 -2.95
C SER A 181 -4.27 -8.15 -4.03
N ASP A 182 -4.54 -9.41 -3.72
CA ASP A 182 -5.43 -10.31 -4.48
C ASP A 182 -6.92 -9.98 -4.29
N ARG A 183 -7.28 -9.14 -3.30
CA ARG A 183 -8.63 -8.60 -3.11
C ARG A 183 -8.84 -7.41 -4.02
N ARG A 184 -9.98 -7.37 -4.70
CA ARG A 184 -10.29 -6.33 -5.70
C ARG A 184 -11.59 -5.62 -5.37
N ASN A 185 -11.72 -4.38 -5.83
CA ASN A 185 -13.01 -3.68 -5.86
C ASN A 185 -13.87 -4.16 -7.05
N ARG A 186 -15.07 -3.62 -7.18
CA ARG A 186 -16.00 -4.00 -8.25
C ARG A 186 -15.50 -3.66 -9.65
N GLN A 187 -14.61 -2.69 -9.80
CA GLN A 187 -13.98 -2.29 -11.05
C GLN A 187 -12.76 -3.17 -11.41
N GLY A 188 -12.42 -4.14 -10.58
CA GLY A 188 -11.27 -5.01 -10.78
C GLY A 188 -9.95 -4.46 -10.25
N ILE A 189 -9.94 -3.25 -9.67
CA ILE A 189 -8.73 -2.66 -9.12
C ILE A 189 -8.42 -3.31 -7.78
N PRO A 190 -7.15 -3.75 -7.54
CA PRO A 190 -6.73 -4.34 -6.28
C PRO A 190 -6.95 -3.43 -5.08
N PHE A 191 -7.14 -4.01 -3.92
CA PHE A 191 -6.94 -3.31 -2.67
C PHE A 191 -5.45 -3.01 -2.50
N LEU A 192 -5.14 -1.98 -1.74
CA LEU A 192 -3.78 -1.61 -1.38
C LEU A 192 -3.45 -2.17 0.00
N ILE A 193 -2.34 -2.89 0.10
CA ILE A 193 -1.70 -3.23 1.37
C ILE A 193 -0.63 -2.18 1.61
N HIS A 194 -0.81 -1.38 2.65
CA HIS A 194 0.11 -0.29 2.94
C HIS A 194 0.10 0.08 4.41
N HIS A 195 1.14 0.77 4.85
CA HIS A 195 1.19 1.42 6.14
C HIS A 195 0.97 2.91 5.91
N GLY A 196 -0.20 3.40 6.29
CA GLY A 196 -0.65 4.77 6.06
C GLY A 196 -0.02 5.78 7.04
N ASN A 197 -0.73 6.86 7.25
CA ASN A 197 -0.37 7.86 8.26
C ASN A 197 -0.86 7.40 9.66
N PRO A 198 -0.54 8.14 10.75
CA PRO A 198 -0.92 7.78 12.13
C PRO A 198 -2.42 7.60 12.39
N ILE A 199 -3.29 7.99 11.44
CA ILE A 199 -4.74 7.83 11.59
C ILE A 199 -5.20 6.51 10.96
N ASP A 200 -4.54 6.10 9.86
CA ASP A 200 -4.97 4.96 9.04
C ASP A 200 -4.17 3.67 9.32
N GLU A 201 -3.09 3.74 10.09
CA GLU A 201 -2.27 2.59 10.50
C GLU A 201 -1.84 1.68 9.31
N ALA A 202 -1.52 0.42 9.59
CA ALA A 202 -1.19 -0.59 8.58
C ALA A 202 -2.46 -1.34 8.15
N VAL A 203 -2.84 -1.26 6.88
CA VAL A 203 -4.16 -1.72 6.41
C VAL A 203 -4.13 -2.35 5.02
N GLU A 204 -5.16 -3.16 4.73
CA GLU A 204 -5.49 -3.65 3.40
C GLU A 204 -6.85 -3.08 2.98
N ARG A 205 -6.87 -2.07 2.07
CA ARG A 205 -8.07 -1.29 1.74
C ARG A 205 -8.15 -0.87 0.28
N ASN A 206 -9.36 -0.50 -0.18
CA ASN A 206 -9.62 0.04 -1.51
C ASN A 206 -9.18 1.50 -1.61
N ASP A 207 -7.88 1.76 -1.51
CA ASP A 207 -7.32 3.11 -1.48
C ASP A 207 -6.63 3.52 -2.80
N ILE A 208 -6.24 2.58 -3.68
CA ILE A 208 -5.63 2.90 -4.99
C ILE A 208 -6.44 3.93 -5.78
N PRO A 209 -7.79 3.77 -5.95
CA PRO A 209 -8.58 4.74 -6.74
C PRO A 209 -8.72 6.13 -6.10
N ARG A 210 -8.27 6.30 -4.84
CA ARG A 210 -8.36 7.54 -4.08
C ARG A 210 -7.07 8.35 -4.10
N MET A 211 -6.01 7.78 -4.65
CA MET A 211 -4.66 8.34 -4.63
C MET A 211 -4.17 8.52 -6.07
N THR A 212 -3.29 9.48 -6.30
CA THR A 212 -2.65 9.68 -7.60
C THR A 212 -1.52 8.69 -7.75
N VAL A 213 -1.68 7.67 -8.60
CA VAL A 213 -0.63 6.71 -8.92
C VAL A 213 0.40 7.37 -9.84
N THR A 214 1.68 7.25 -9.50
CA THR A 214 2.83 7.81 -10.26
C THR A 214 3.89 6.78 -10.61
N GLY A 215 3.80 5.58 -10.03
CA GLY A 215 4.61 4.42 -10.36
C GLY A 215 3.82 3.13 -10.15
N HIS A 216 3.98 2.18 -11.07
CA HIS A 216 3.39 0.86 -10.99
C HIS A 216 4.43 -0.14 -11.52
N PHE A 217 4.80 -1.10 -10.68
CA PHE A 217 5.93 -1.99 -10.93
C PHE A 217 5.57 -3.43 -10.60
N ARG A 218 6.11 -4.37 -11.38
CA ARG A 218 6.06 -5.80 -11.09
C ARG A 218 7.47 -6.32 -10.91
N TRP A 219 7.75 -6.86 -9.73
CA TRP A 219 9.02 -7.50 -9.44
C TRP A 219 9.11 -8.85 -10.15
N LEU A 220 10.22 -9.10 -10.83
CA LEU A 220 10.44 -10.32 -11.60
C LEU A 220 11.64 -11.16 -11.09
N GLY A 221 12.27 -10.71 -9.96
CA GLY A 221 13.47 -11.34 -9.41
C GLY A 221 14.76 -10.71 -9.92
#